data_20703f24f044593047ee8d9129804fbd
#
_entry.id   20703f24f044593047ee8d9129804fbd
#
_cell.length_a   1.000
_cell.length_b   1.000
_cell.length_c   1.000
_cell.angle_alpha   90.00
_cell.angle_beta   90.00
_cell.angle_gamma   90.00
#
_symmetry.space_group_name_H-M   'P 1'
#
loop_
_entity.id
_entity.type
_entity.pdbx_description
1 polymer ?
#
loop_
_entity_poly.entity_id
_entity_poly.type
_entity_poly.pdbx_seq_one_letter_code
_entity_poly.pdbx_strand_id
1 'polypeptide(L)'
;MKLPYVLAGALALATLTSQPAAAQKISFTGYTKASPQLRLDVLRRIAQYSKASGGCAFVFSAHMEILPRSYVPVQPSMPATSRGGHFERWTLNACGARQRFQIAMWPSRRGGSDFAVTPLTGRRPLHARR
;
A
#
# COMPACT_ATOMS: atom_id res chain seq x y z
N MET A 1 -42.95 -23.79 -55.57
CA MET A 1 -42.86 -22.77 -54.51
C MET A 1 -41.82 -23.23 -53.49
N LYS A 2 -40.69 -22.57 -53.48
CA LYS A 2 -39.63 -22.82 -52.49
C LYS A 2 -39.70 -21.77 -51.42
N LEU A 3 -39.94 -22.20 -50.17
CA LEU A 3 -39.89 -21.34 -48.99
C LEU A 3 -38.42 -21.15 -48.56
N PRO A 4 -37.95 -19.94 -48.35
CA PRO A 4 -36.63 -19.74 -47.78
C PRO A 4 -36.70 -19.89 -46.25
N TYR A 5 -35.91 -20.81 -45.74
CA TYR A 5 -35.66 -20.90 -44.30
C TYR A 5 -34.80 -19.71 -43.87
N VAL A 6 -35.39 -18.85 -43.06
CA VAL A 6 -34.65 -17.81 -42.36
C VAL A 6 -34.05 -18.42 -41.09
N LEU A 7 -32.76 -18.69 -41.11
CA LEU A 7 -31.99 -19.04 -39.92
C LEU A 7 -31.77 -17.76 -39.11
N ALA A 8 -32.56 -17.58 -38.08
CA ALA A 8 -32.31 -16.55 -37.08
C ALA A 8 -31.15 -17.02 -36.15
N GLY A 9 -29.97 -16.55 -36.46
CA GLY A 9 -28.81 -16.72 -35.58
C GLY A 9 -28.97 -15.84 -34.34
N ALA A 10 -29.23 -16.45 -33.19
CA ALA A 10 -29.19 -15.77 -31.92
C ALA A 10 -27.71 -15.56 -31.53
N LEU A 11 -27.21 -14.33 -31.70
CA LEU A 11 -25.95 -13.90 -31.11
C LEU A 11 -26.16 -13.76 -29.59
N ALA A 12 -25.70 -14.77 -28.84
CA ALA A 12 -25.57 -14.66 -27.40
C ALA A 12 -24.40 -13.70 -27.10
N LEU A 13 -24.69 -12.45 -26.79
CA LEU A 13 -23.75 -11.51 -26.20
C LEU A 13 -23.41 -12.01 -24.77
N ALA A 14 -22.30 -12.70 -24.65
CA ALA A 14 -21.71 -12.99 -23.34
C ALA A 14 -21.26 -11.67 -22.75
N THR A 15 -22.08 -11.09 -21.88
CA THR A 15 -21.65 -9.96 -21.04
C THR A 15 -20.65 -10.49 -20.05
N LEU A 16 -19.38 -10.24 -20.31
CA LEU A 16 -18.31 -10.41 -19.34
C LEU A 16 -18.55 -9.39 -18.21
N THR A 17 -19.29 -9.79 -17.19
CA THR A 17 -19.36 -9.04 -15.95
C THR A 17 -17.99 -9.16 -15.29
N SER A 18 -17.15 -8.14 -15.46
CA SER A 18 -15.94 -8.00 -14.64
C SER A 18 -16.38 -7.82 -13.19
N GLN A 19 -16.27 -8.86 -12.39
CA GLN A 19 -16.47 -8.74 -10.95
C GLN A 19 -15.37 -7.79 -10.41
N PRO A 20 -15.75 -6.75 -9.63
CA PRO A 20 -14.74 -5.95 -8.95
C PRO A 20 -13.92 -6.90 -8.08
N ALA A 21 -12.59 -6.91 -8.26
CA ALA A 21 -11.70 -7.63 -7.39
C ALA A 21 -12.07 -7.27 -5.95
N ALA A 22 -12.39 -8.26 -5.12
CA ALA A 22 -12.74 -8.04 -3.73
C ALA A 22 -11.64 -7.18 -3.10
N ALA A 23 -11.98 -5.97 -2.67
CA ALA A 23 -11.03 -5.07 -2.02
C ALA A 23 -10.46 -5.79 -0.81
N GLN A 24 -9.17 -6.09 -0.83
CA GLN A 24 -8.49 -6.77 0.26
C GLN A 24 -8.57 -5.88 1.49
N LYS A 25 -9.21 -6.35 2.56
CA LYS A 25 -9.27 -5.63 3.82
C LYS A 25 -7.89 -5.65 4.47
N ILE A 26 -7.26 -4.48 4.53
CA ILE A 26 -6.03 -4.29 5.28
C ILE A 26 -6.40 -3.94 6.72
N SER A 27 -5.85 -4.68 7.68
CA SER A 27 -6.02 -4.38 9.09
C SER A 27 -5.04 -3.29 9.50
N PHE A 28 -5.57 -2.15 9.95
CA PHE A 28 -4.79 -1.03 10.48
C PHE A 28 -4.87 -1.01 12.00
N THR A 29 -3.73 -0.88 12.65
CA THR A 29 -3.60 -0.71 14.10
C THR A 29 -2.64 0.42 14.42
N GLY A 30 -2.68 0.92 15.67
CA GLY A 30 -1.83 2.02 16.10
C GLY A 30 -2.36 3.39 15.69
N TYR A 31 -1.46 4.36 15.64
CA TYR A 31 -1.79 5.77 15.36
C TYR A 31 -0.96 6.31 14.21
N THR A 32 -1.59 7.13 13.39
CA THR A 32 -0.95 7.83 12.29
C THR A 32 -1.56 9.21 12.12
N LYS A 33 -0.77 10.16 11.64
CA LYS A 33 -1.26 11.46 11.18
C LYS A 33 -1.66 11.45 9.70
N ALA A 34 -1.45 10.33 9.01
CA ALA A 34 -1.83 10.20 7.61
C ALA A 34 -3.36 10.17 7.46
N SER A 35 -3.87 10.94 6.50
CA SER A 35 -5.27 10.83 6.05
C SER A 35 -5.52 9.43 5.47
N PRO A 36 -6.78 8.99 5.36
CA PRO A 36 -7.09 7.71 4.73
C PRO A 36 -6.50 7.55 3.33
N GLN A 37 -6.51 8.61 2.52
CA GLN A 37 -5.91 8.59 1.19
C GLN A 37 -4.39 8.47 1.25
N LEU A 38 -3.74 9.23 2.12
CA LEU A 38 -2.29 9.18 2.29
C LEU A 38 -1.82 7.80 2.77
N ARG A 39 -2.58 7.15 3.67
CA ARG A 39 -2.30 5.76 4.07
C ARG A 39 -2.25 4.82 2.88
N LEU A 40 -3.20 4.92 1.97
CA LEU A 40 -3.23 4.10 0.76
C LEU A 40 -2.06 4.40 -0.17
N ASP A 41 -1.69 5.66 -0.30
CA ASP A 41 -0.55 6.06 -1.13
C ASP A 41 0.78 5.53 -0.57
N VAL A 42 0.96 5.60 0.74
CA VAL A 42 2.12 5.01 1.43
C VAL A 42 2.16 3.49 1.24
N LEU A 43 1.04 2.80 1.46
CA LEU A 43 0.95 1.35 1.27
C LEU A 43 1.24 0.94 -0.17
N ARG A 44 0.76 1.70 -1.13
CA ARG A 44 1.04 1.47 -2.55
C ARG A 44 2.53 1.59 -2.85
N ARG A 45 3.19 2.59 -2.29
CA ARG A 45 4.65 2.76 -2.42
C ARG A 45 5.42 1.60 -1.79
N ILE A 46 5.00 1.16 -0.60
CA ILE A 46 5.61 0.01 0.08
C ILE A 46 5.40 -1.27 -0.73
N ALA A 47 4.21 -1.48 -1.28
CA ALA A 47 3.90 -2.63 -2.13
C ALA A 47 4.79 -2.67 -3.39
N GLN A 48 5.01 -1.52 -4.03
CA GLN A 48 5.91 -1.40 -5.17
C GLN A 48 7.35 -1.75 -4.79
N TYR A 49 7.83 -1.23 -3.66
CA TYR A 49 9.14 -1.56 -3.11
C TYR A 49 9.27 -3.06 -2.82
N SER A 50 8.29 -3.64 -2.14
CA SER A 50 8.27 -5.06 -1.79
C SER A 50 8.33 -5.94 -3.03
N LYS A 51 7.54 -5.63 -4.04
CA LYS A 51 7.56 -6.35 -5.32
C LYS A 51 8.90 -6.24 -6.02
N ALA A 52 9.50 -5.05 -6.09
CA ALA A 52 10.79 -4.81 -6.72
C ALA A 52 11.94 -5.52 -5.98
N SER A 53 11.84 -5.72 -4.66
CA SER A 53 12.85 -6.40 -3.84
C SER A 53 12.62 -7.90 -3.68
N GLY A 54 11.79 -8.52 -4.51
CA GLY A 54 11.54 -9.97 -4.55
C GLY A 54 10.45 -10.45 -3.60
N GLY A 55 9.66 -9.54 -3.01
CA GLY A 55 8.47 -9.85 -2.24
C GLY A 55 7.20 -9.88 -3.08
N CYS A 56 6.06 -9.75 -2.43
CA CYS A 56 4.78 -9.61 -3.09
C CYS A 56 4.15 -8.24 -2.79
N ALA A 57 3.12 -7.87 -3.57
CA ALA A 57 2.42 -6.61 -3.43
C ALA A 57 1.23 -6.67 -2.46
N PHE A 58 1.03 -7.77 -1.74
CA PHE A 58 -0.10 -7.94 -0.83
C PHE A 58 0.29 -7.57 0.59
N VAL A 59 -0.41 -6.58 1.16
CA VAL A 59 -0.27 -6.17 2.56
C VAL A 59 -1.51 -6.65 3.32
N PHE A 60 -1.32 -7.41 4.39
CA PHE A 60 -2.40 -7.92 5.25
C PHE A 60 -2.67 -6.99 6.41
N SER A 61 -1.63 -6.42 7.00
CA SER A 61 -1.76 -5.53 8.15
C SER A 61 -0.67 -4.48 8.15
N ALA A 62 -0.99 -3.33 8.74
CA ALA A 62 -0.06 -2.25 8.99
C ALA A 62 -0.28 -1.75 10.42
N HIS A 63 0.77 -1.82 11.23
CA HIS A 63 0.80 -1.20 12.55
C HIS A 63 1.60 0.11 12.46
N MET A 64 0.95 1.21 12.83
CA MET A 64 1.48 2.56 12.66
C MET A 64 1.82 3.18 14.02
N GLU A 65 2.98 3.81 14.10
CA GLU A 65 3.47 4.47 15.30
C GLU A 65 4.01 5.86 14.92
N ILE A 66 3.49 6.90 15.57
CA ILE A 66 4.03 8.25 15.43
C ILE A 66 5.28 8.35 16.28
N LEU A 67 6.40 8.71 15.67
CA LEU A 67 7.68 8.79 16.35
C LEU A 67 7.85 10.16 17.04
N PRO A 68 8.56 10.21 18.19
CA PRO A 68 8.80 11.46 18.89
C PRO A 68 9.72 12.39 18.08
N ARG A 69 9.70 13.67 18.41
CA ARG A 69 10.58 14.67 17.78
C ARG A 69 12.07 14.39 18.00
N SER A 70 12.40 13.66 19.06
CA SER A 70 13.77 13.23 19.36
C SER A 70 14.25 12.06 18.49
N TYR A 71 13.37 11.49 17.67
CA TYR A 71 13.76 10.39 16.80
C TYR A 71 14.82 10.83 15.80
N VAL A 72 15.89 10.03 15.70
CA VAL A 72 16.96 10.23 14.73
C VAL A 72 16.66 9.37 13.50
N PRO A 73 16.28 9.96 12.36
CA PRO A 73 15.92 9.20 11.18
C PRO A 73 17.14 8.51 10.55
N VAL A 74 16.91 7.30 10.03
CA VAL A 74 17.94 6.51 9.32
C VAL A 74 18.38 7.21 8.04
N GLN A 75 17.42 7.74 7.29
CA GLN A 75 17.65 8.67 6.19
C GLN A 75 16.88 9.95 6.49
N PRO A 76 17.57 11.04 6.86
CA PRO A 76 16.91 12.30 7.13
C PRO A 76 16.22 12.81 5.86
N SER A 77 14.95 13.19 6.00
CA SER A 77 14.25 13.94 4.97
C SER A 77 14.28 15.41 5.33
N MET A 78 15.04 16.19 4.60
CA MET A 78 15.11 17.65 4.82
C MET A 78 13.73 18.30 4.80
N PRO A 79 12.80 17.98 3.86
CA PRO A 79 11.46 18.53 3.91
C PRO A 79 10.68 18.16 5.18
N ALA A 80 10.80 16.93 5.67
CA ALA A 80 10.12 16.50 6.90
C ALA A 80 10.65 17.21 8.15
N THR A 81 11.94 17.54 8.20
CA THR A 81 12.55 18.27 9.32
C THR A 81 12.36 19.77 9.25
N SER A 82 12.36 20.38 8.07
CA SER A 82 12.34 21.84 7.88
C SER A 82 10.97 22.44 7.62
N ARG A 83 9.97 21.63 7.22
CA ARG A 83 8.63 22.09 6.83
C ARG A 83 7.51 21.69 7.79
N GLY A 84 7.83 21.39 9.04
CA GLY A 84 6.84 21.01 10.05
C GLY A 84 6.30 19.59 9.85
N GLY A 85 7.10 18.72 9.26
CA GLY A 85 6.78 17.31 9.11
C GLY A 85 7.06 16.48 10.36
N HIS A 86 6.87 15.17 10.22
CA HIS A 86 7.12 14.20 11.28
C HIS A 86 7.55 12.85 10.68
N PHE A 87 7.96 11.94 11.55
CA PHE A 87 8.32 10.58 11.18
C PHE A 87 7.38 9.59 11.85
N GLU A 88 7.06 8.53 11.15
CA GLU A 88 6.30 7.40 11.66
C GLU A 88 7.06 6.10 11.39
N ARG A 89 6.84 5.10 12.22
CA ARG A 89 7.28 3.73 11.98
C ARG A 89 6.07 2.89 11.63
N TRP A 90 6.11 2.27 10.46
CA TRP A 90 5.06 1.35 10.04
C TRP A 90 5.62 -0.06 9.98
N THR A 91 4.99 -0.97 10.70
CA THR A 91 5.30 -2.39 10.68
C THR A 91 4.25 -3.10 9.86
N LEU A 92 4.64 -3.69 8.74
CA LEU A 92 3.74 -4.33 7.80
C LEU A 92 3.95 -5.84 7.80
N ASN A 93 2.84 -6.57 7.74
CA ASN A 93 2.81 -7.99 7.44
C ASN A 93 2.34 -8.18 6.00
N ALA A 94 3.18 -8.78 5.19
CA ALA A 94 2.91 -9.02 3.78
C ALA A 94 3.51 -10.36 3.36
N CYS A 95 2.70 -11.22 2.74
CA CYS A 95 3.16 -12.48 2.13
C CYS A 95 3.99 -13.36 3.08
N GLY A 96 3.52 -13.53 4.31
CA GLY A 96 4.19 -14.37 5.31
C GLY A 96 5.44 -13.76 5.92
N ALA A 97 5.69 -12.46 5.72
CA ALA A 97 6.85 -11.75 6.26
C ALA A 97 6.45 -10.44 6.93
N ARG A 98 7.26 -10.02 7.87
CA ARG A 98 7.16 -8.74 8.56
C ARG A 98 8.30 -7.84 8.15
N GLN A 99 8.01 -6.58 7.91
CA GLN A 99 9.01 -5.57 7.61
C GLN A 99 8.63 -4.23 8.22
N ARG A 100 9.62 -3.49 8.68
CA ARG A 100 9.45 -2.15 9.25
C ARG A 100 9.95 -1.10 8.29
N PHE A 101 9.23 0.02 8.24
CA PHE A 101 9.56 1.17 7.41
C PHE A 101 9.49 2.45 8.22
N GLN A 102 10.40 3.35 7.92
CA GLN A 102 10.32 4.74 8.33
C GLN A 102 9.51 5.50 7.28
N ILE A 103 8.50 6.22 7.71
CA ILE A 103 7.70 7.08 6.85
C ILE A 103 7.94 8.52 7.28
N ALA A 104 8.56 9.30 6.41
CA ALA A 104 8.67 10.75 6.59
C ALA A 104 7.46 11.41 5.92
N MET A 105 6.78 12.31 6.60
CA MET A 105 5.63 13.04 6.08
C MET A 105 5.82 14.54 6.32
N TRP A 106 5.41 15.34 5.35
CA TRP A 106 5.46 16.81 5.47
C TRP A 106 4.36 17.44 4.61
N PRO A 107 3.94 18.67 4.97
CA PRO A 107 2.95 19.38 4.15
C PRO A 107 3.48 19.64 2.74
N SER A 108 2.66 19.31 1.75
CA SER A 108 2.97 19.61 0.36
C SER A 108 2.67 21.09 0.04
N ARG A 109 3.47 21.71 -0.81
CA ARG A 109 3.21 23.06 -1.33
C ARG A 109 1.94 23.12 -2.20
N ARG A 110 1.49 21.99 -2.72
CA ARG A 110 0.29 21.86 -3.57
C ARG A 110 -0.97 21.51 -2.79
N GLY A 111 -0.90 21.47 -1.44
CA GLY A 111 -1.94 20.93 -0.57
C GLY A 111 -1.74 19.44 -0.29
N GLY A 112 -2.36 18.94 0.79
CA GLY A 112 -2.14 17.58 1.27
C GLY A 112 -0.75 17.37 1.86
N SER A 113 -0.26 16.16 1.79
CA SER A 113 1.04 15.77 2.34
C SER A 113 1.88 15.00 1.33
N ASP A 114 3.16 15.28 1.31
CA ASP A 114 4.17 14.47 0.67
C ASP A 114 4.76 13.48 1.67
N PHE A 115 5.38 12.42 1.17
CA PHE A 115 5.99 11.41 2.02
C PHE A 115 7.21 10.75 1.35
N ALA A 116 8.07 10.16 2.19
CA ALA A 116 9.17 9.31 1.76
C ALA A 116 9.19 8.03 2.60
N VAL A 117 9.45 6.91 1.97
CA VAL A 117 9.50 5.58 2.59
C VAL A 117 10.93 5.07 2.62
N THR A 118 11.40 4.65 3.79
CA THR A 118 12.73 4.07 3.97
C THR A 118 12.61 2.74 4.72
N PRO A 119 13.09 1.62 4.17
CA PRO A 119 13.10 0.36 4.91
C PRO A 119 14.05 0.46 6.11
N LEU A 120 13.56 0.01 7.28
CA LEU A 120 14.35 -0.06 8.52
C LEU A 120 14.91 -1.46 8.77
N THR A 121 14.19 -2.48 8.29
CA THR A 121 14.57 -3.88 8.40
C THR A 121 14.41 -4.58 7.06
N GLY A 122 15.08 -5.71 6.89
CA GLY A 122 14.74 -6.67 5.86
C GLY A 122 13.41 -7.37 6.17
N ARG A 123 12.94 -8.17 5.24
CA ARG A 123 11.76 -9.02 5.44
C ARG A 123 12.12 -10.16 6.40
N ARG A 124 11.32 -10.32 7.45
CA ARG A 124 11.49 -11.40 8.43
C ARG A 124 10.29 -12.34 8.34
N PRO A 125 10.48 -13.66 8.14
CA PRO A 125 9.38 -14.61 8.13
C PRO A 125 8.55 -14.52 9.41
N LEU A 126 7.22 -14.59 9.28
CA LEU A 126 6.29 -14.59 10.43
C LEU A 126 6.36 -15.92 11.19
N HIS A 127 6.69 -17.00 10.49
CA HIS A 127 6.86 -18.32 11.07
C HIS A 127 8.32 -18.74 10.90
N ALA A 128 9.03 -18.90 12.03
CA ALA A 128 10.35 -19.49 12.00
C ALA A 128 10.22 -20.94 11.49
N ARG A 129 10.97 -21.29 10.45
CA ARG A 129 11.15 -22.71 10.09
C ARG A 129 11.89 -23.40 11.25
N ARG A 130 11.20 -24.33 11.89
CA ARG A 130 11.84 -25.25 12.84
C ARG A 130 12.65 -26.29 12.07
#